data_a48a0d27f7c01058130a49181c98e82d
#
_entry.id   a48a0d27f7c01058130a49181c98e82d
#
_cell.length_a   1.000
_cell.length_b   1.000
_cell.length_c   1.000
_cell.angle_alpha   90.00
_cell.angle_beta   90.00
_cell.angle_gamma   90.00
#
_symmetry.space_group_name_H-M   'P 1'
#
loop_
_entity.id
_entity.type
_entity.pdbx_description
1 polymer ?
#
loop_
_entity_poly.entity_id
_entity_poly.type
_entity_poly.pdbx_seq_one_letter_code
_entity_poly.pdbx_strand_id
1 'polypeptide(L)'
;MKALFYPTFHQTAARGITQRADPRVGPRHRPAAKRKVVKEMAKKETAPYKIYLTENELPTSWYNLRADMKTKPAPLLHPGTLKPLKFEDMQPIFCDELIKQELDNDTQFIPIPGPVMDFYKMYRPSPLVHAEFLEKLLDTPAKIYYKFEGNNTSGSHKLNSAIAQAYYAKAQGLKGVTTETGAGQWGTALSMACSYFDLDCKVYMVKVSYEQKPFRREVMRTYGANVTPSPSMDTEVGRRINAEHPGTTGSLGCAISEAVEVAVSTPGYRYELGSVLNQVLLHQSVIGLETKAACDKYGIEPDIIIGCAGGGSNLGGLIAPFMGEKLRGEKDYRFIAVEPASCPSFTRGKYVYDFADTGKVCPMAKMYTLGHDFIPSANHAGGLRYHGMSPVLSELYHEGLMEARSYEQTAVFEAAVQFARVEGILPAPESAHAIKGAIDEALKCKETGEEKTIIFGLTGTGYFDLVAYQKYNDGEMSDYIPTDEDLAKGFASIPQVDL
;
A
#
# COMPACT_ATOMS: atom_id res chain seq x y z
N MET A 1 17.36 -45.95 13.31
CA MET A 1 16.76 -46.86 14.31
C MET A 1 16.15 -46.05 15.43
N LYS A 2 14.86 -45.99 15.49
CA LYS A 2 13.88 -46.01 16.57
C LYS A 2 12.57 -45.42 16.09
N ALA A 3 11.61 -46.27 15.88
CA ALA A 3 10.23 -45.97 15.54
C ALA A 3 9.53 -45.37 16.76
N LEU A 4 8.66 -44.40 16.55
CA LEU A 4 7.72 -43.89 17.52
C LEU A 4 6.28 -44.12 17.04
N PHE A 5 5.55 -44.78 17.92
CA PHE A 5 4.20 -45.32 17.82
C PHE A 5 3.14 -44.20 17.62
N TYR A 6 2.13 -44.48 16.76
CA TYR A 6 0.82 -43.86 16.74
C TYR A 6 -0.19 -44.73 17.49
N PRO A 7 -1.09 -44.19 18.29
CA PRO A 7 -2.21 -44.93 18.86
C PRO A 7 -3.42 -44.95 17.91
N THR A 8 -3.93 -46.12 17.66
CA THR A 8 -5.16 -46.43 16.94
C THR A 8 -6.41 -46.08 17.79
N PHE A 9 -7.35 -45.33 17.20
CA PHE A 9 -8.69 -45.14 17.80
C PHE A 9 -9.65 -46.23 17.35
N HIS A 10 -10.29 -46.87 18.31
CA HIS A 10 -11.36 -47.85 18.11
C HIS A 10 -12.69 -47.17 17.77
N GLN A 11 -13.34 -47.66 16.73
CA GLN A 11 -14.74 -47.39 16.41
C GLN A 11 -15.66 -48.20 17.37
N THR A 12 -16.58 -47.52 18.04
CA THR A 12 -17.72 -48.13 18.72
C THR A 12 -19.00 -47.90 17.91
N ALA A 13 -19.63 -48.99 17.51
CA ALA A 13 -20.90 -49.04 16.81
C ALA A 13 -22.07 -48.70 17.72
N ALA A 14 -22.95 -47.77 17.35
CA ALA A 14 -24.23 -47.52 18.00
C ALA A 14 -25.36 -48.27 17.29
N ARG A 15 -26.10 -49.06 18.02
CA ARG A 15 -27.26 -49.87 17.59
C ARG A 15 -28.48 -48.99 17.39
N GLY A 16 -29.19 -49.20 16.28
CA GLY A 16 -30.46 -48.54 15.98
C GLY A 16 -31.63 -49.09 16.84
N ILE A 17 -32.55 -48.21 17.18
CA ILE A 17 -33.87 -48.54 17.72
C ILE A 17 -34.90 -48.02 16.71
N THR A 18 -35.60 -48.97 16.10
CA THR A 18 -36.77 -48.69 15.23
C THR A 18 -38.01 -48.60 16.11
N GLN A 19 -38.72 -47.46 16.08
CA GLN A 19 -40.10 -47.38 16.57
C GLN A 19 -41.07 -47.33 15.37
N ARG A 20 -42.06 -48.25 15.44
CA ARG A 20 -43.17 -48.38 14.48
C ARG A 20 -44.18 -47.25 14.69
N ALA A 21 -44.65 -46.66 13.59
CA ALA A 21 -45.76 -45.70 13.55
C ALA A 21 -47.11 -46.42 13.53
N ASP A 22 -48.07 -45.93 14.29
CA ASP A 22 -49.47 -46.34 14.34
C ASP A 22 -50.31 -45.44 13.38
N PRO A 23 -51.09 -46.00 12.44
CA PRO A 23 -51.84 -45.19 11.48
C PRO A 23 -53.31 -45.12 11.88
N ARG A 24 -53.70 -44.10 12.65
CA ARG A 24 -55.12 -43.68 12.77
C ARG A 24 -55.24 -42.35 13.54
N VAL A 25 -55.21 -41.18 12.85
CA VAL A 25 -56.02 -40.00 13.21
C VAL A 25 -56.11 -39.08 11.96
N GLY A 26 -57.33 -38.84 11.50
CA GLY A 26 -57.64 -38.00 10.38
C GLY A 26 -57.52 -36.49 10.66
N PRO A 27 -57.60 -35.64 9.63
CA PRO A 27 -57.22 -34.23 9.72
C PRO A 27 -58.28 -33.37 10.40
N ARG A 28 -57.93 -32.72 11.50
CA ARG A 28 -58.70 -31.62 12.08
C ARG A 28 -58.24 -30.29 11.51
N HIS A 29 -59.14 -29.58 10.78
CA HIS A 29 -58.94 -28.21 10.38
C HIS A 29 -58.67 -27.32 11.60
N ARG A 30 -57.54 -26.61 11.59
CA ARG A 30 -57.28 -25.49 12.48
C ARG A 30 -57.23 -24.20 11.65
N PRO A 31 -57.79 -23.06 12.14
CA PRO A 31 -57.83 -21.80 11.41
C PRO A 31 -56.45 -21.17 11.26
N ALA A 32 -56.27 -20.47 10.14
CA ALA A 32 -55.01 -19.81 9.79
C ALA A 32 -54.58 -18.78 10.87
N ALA A 33 -53.62 -19.16 11.69
CA ALA A 33 -52.92 -18.22 12.54
C ALA A 33 -52.00 -17.33 11.68
N LYS A 34 -52.19 -16.01 11.75
CA LYS A 34 -51.34 -14.98 11.15
C LYS A 34 -49.87 -15.30 11.49
N ARG A 35 -49.11 -15.66 10.48
CA ARG A 35 -47.64 -15.75 10.59
C ARG A 35 -47.13 -14.35 10.88
N LYS A 36 -46.80 -14.07 12.14
CA LYS A 36 -45.88 -13.02 12.50
C LYS A 36 -44.52 -13.45 11.90
N VAL A 37 -44.09 -12.73 10.87
CA VAL A 37 -42.69 -12.79 10.41
C VAL A 37 -41.86 -12.15 11.52
N VAL A 38 -41.40 -12.97 12.48
CA VAL A 38 -40.29 -12.62 13.35
C VAL A 38 -39.06 -12.64 12.45
N LYS A 39 -38.59 -11.44 12.03
CA LYS A 39 -37.21 -11.31 11.55
C LYS A 39 -36.36 -11.77 12.73
N GLU A 40 -35.84 -12.98 12.66
CA GLU A 40 -34.70 -13.38 13.47
C GLU A 40 -33.58 -12.41 13.12
N MET A 41 -33.31 -11.46 14.01
CA MET A 41 -32.03 -10.75 14.03
C MET A 41 -30.99 -11.82 14.30
N ALA A 42 -30.31 -12.27 13.26
CA ALA A 42 -29.12 -13.09 13.41
C ALA A 42 -28.26 -12.41 14.48
N LYS A 43 -27.93 -13.10 15.56
CA LYS A 43 -26.93 -12.63 16.52
C LYS A 43 -25.68 -12.37 15.69
N LYS A 44 -25.24 -11.08 15.58
CA LYS A 44 -23.96 -10.76 15.01
C LYS A 44 -22.91 -11.58 15.78
N GLU A 45 -22.21 -12.45 15.09
CA GLU A 45 -21.07 -13.15 15.69
C GLU A 45 -20.09 -12.10 16.20
N THR A 46 -19.58 -12.27 17.40
CA THR A 46 -18.49 -11.45 17.92
C THR A 46 -17.27 -11.58 16.99
N ALA A 47 -16.73 -10.46 16.54
CA ALA A 47 -15.57 -10.49 15.67
C ALA A 47 -14.40 -11.24 16.33
N PRO A 48 -13.76 -12.18 15.62
CA PRO A 48 -12.58 -12.86 16.15
C PRO A 48 -11.40 -11.87 16.21
N TYR A 49 -10.41 -12.18 17.05
CA TYR A 49 -9.18 -11.37 17.16
C TYR A 49 -8.49 -11.13 15.81
N LYS A 50 -8.41 -12.19 14.97
CA LYS A 50 -7.94 -12.11 13.58
C LYS A 50 -9.07 -12.47 12.64
N ILE A 51 -9.50 -11.49 11.86
CA ILE A 51 -10.54 -11.67 10.85
C ILE A 51 -9.88 -12.07 9.54
N TYR A 52 -10.14 -13.29 9.10
CA TYR A 52 -9.82 -13.76 7.75
C TYR A 52 -11.09 -13.89 6.93
N LEU A 53 -11.07 -13.39 5.72
CA LEU A 53 -12.03 -13.75 4.69
C LEU A 53 -11.68 -15.15 4.16
N THR A 54 -12.64 -15.82 3.52
CA THR A 54 -12.38 -17.03 2.74
C THR A 54 -11.93 -16.66 1.33
N GLU A 55 -11.35 -17.61 0.59
CA GLU A 55 -10.98 -17.38 -0.83
C GLU A 55 -12.16 -16.92 -1.70
N ASN A 56 -13.37 -17.41 -1.39
CA ASN A 56 -14.59 -17.03 -2.11
C ASN A 56 -15.08 -15.60 -1.78
N GLU A 57 -14.56 -14.99 -0.73
CA GLU A 57 -14.85 -13.60 -0.33
C GLU A 57 -13.78 -12.62 -0.86
N LEU A 58 -12.77 -13.09 -1.58
CA LEU A 58 -11.78 -12.22 -2.22
C LEU A 58 -12.45 -11.34 -3.27
N PRO A 59 -12.03 -10.05 -3.37
CA PRO A 59 -12.50 -9.16 -4.43
C PRO A 59 -12.16 -9.73 -5.81
N THR A 60 -13.14 -9.79 -6.71
CA THR A 60 -12.95 -10.23 -8.10
C THR A 60 -12.68 -9.07 -9.07
N SER A 61 -12.75 -7.85 -8.57
CA SER A 61 -12.45 -6.62 -9.32
C SER A 61 -11.71 -5.64 -8.43
N TRP A 62 -10.84 -4.85 -9.02
CA TRP A 62 -10.30 -3.65 -8.39
C TRP A 62 -11.31 -2.51 -8.45
N TYR A 63 -11.22 -1.60 -7.51
CA TYR A 63 -12.08 -0.43 -7.41
C TYR A 63 -11.33 0.85 -7.78
N ASN A 64 -11.80 1.51 -8.84
CA ASN A 64 -11.24 2.77 -9.32
C ASN A 64 -11.96 3.94 -8.64
N LEU A 65 -11.35 4.47 -7.60
CA LEU A 65 -11.88 5.59 -6.82
C LEU A 65 -12.19 6.83 -7.67
N ARG A 66 -11.43 7.04 -8.76
CA ARG A 66 -11.65 8.20 -9.65
C ARG A 66 -13.05 8.24 -10.25
N ALA A 67 -13.68 7.07 -10.46
CA ALA A 67 -15.04 7.05 -10.99
C ALA A 67 -16.05 7.81 -10.09
N ASP A 68 -15.84 7.79 -8.77
CA ASP A 68 -16.70 8.49 -7.80
C ASP A 68 -16.22 9.93 -7.48
N MET A 69 -15.01 10.33 -7.86
CA MET A 69 -14.52 11.69 -7.64
C MET A 69 -15.26 12.70 -8.51
N LYS A 70 -15.73 13.79 -7.92
CA LYS A 70 -16.36 14.92 -8.65
C LYS A 70 -15.32 15.69 -9.45
N THR A 71 -14.26 16.10 -8.78
CA THR A 71 -13.08 16.69 -9.41
C THR A 71 -12.09 15.56 -9.71
N LYS A 72 -11.85 15.28 -10.98
CA LYS A 72 -10.84 14.30 -11.38
C LYS A 72 -9.44 14.87 -11.19
N PRO A 73 -8.44 14.05 -10.86
CA PRO A 73 -7.06 14.53 -10.88
C PRO A 73 -6.70 15.13 -12.22
N ALA A 74 -5.92 16.21 -12.20
CA ALA A 74 -5.50 16.87 -13.43
C ALA A 74 -4.67 15.90 -14.31
N PRO A 75 -4.75 16.01 -15.66
CA PRO A 75 -4.07 15.09 -16.56
C PRO A 75 -2.56 15.15 -16.39
N LEU A 76 -1.88 14.04 -16.61
CA LEU A 76 -0.43 14.00 -16.73
C LEU A 76 0.02 14.79 -17.95
N LEU A 77 1.14 15.51 -17.85
CA LEU A 77 1.68 16.31 -18.95
C LEU A 77 2.97 15.70 -19.50
N HIS A 78 3.15 15.84 -20.80
CA HIS A 78 4.39 15.48 -21.48
C HIS A 78 5.52 16.45 -21.06
N PRO A 79 6.67 15.95 -20.57
CA PRO A 79 7.72 16.78 -19.97
C PRO A 79 8.30 17.84 -20.92
N GLY A 80 8.34 17.56 -22.22
CA GLY A 80 8.91 18.49 -23.21
C GLY A 80 7.91 19.44 -23.86
N THR A 81 6.61 19.07 -23.96
CA THR A 81 5.59 19.87 -24.66
C THR A 81 4.58 20.53 -23.74
N LEU A 82 4.54 20.12 -22.46
CA LEU A 82 3.58 20.56 -21.43
C LEU A 82 2.12 20.35 -21.83
N LYS A 83 1.85 19.46 -22.78
CA LYS A 83 0.49 19.08 -23.19
C LYS A 83 0.03 17.83 -22.46
N PRO A 84 -1.29 17.65 -22.25
CA PRO A 84 -1.83 16.41 -21.72
C PRO A 84 -1.34 15.19 -22.48
N LEU A 85 -0.85 14.19 -21.77
CA LEU A 85 -0.39 12.93 -22.33
C LEU A 85 -1.53 12.15 -22.97
N LYS A 86 -1.22 11.54 -24.10
CA LYS A 86 -2.06 10.56 -24.77
C LYS A 86 -1.51 9.17 -24.55
N PHE A 87 -2.30 8.17 -24.92
CA PHE A 87 -1.93 6.76 -24.83
C PHE A 87 -0.58 6.49 -25.53
N GLU A 88 -0.40 7.01 -26.75
CA GLU A 88 0.79 6.79 -27.58
C GLU A 88 2.07 7.40 -26.96
N ASP A 89 1.94 8.51 -26.23
CA ASP A 89 3.06 9.16 -25.56
C ASP A 89 3.61 8.32 -24.41
N MET A 90 2.77 7.46 -23.80
CA MET A 90 3.12 6.61 -22.67
C MET A 90 3.62 5.21 -23.06
N GLN A 91 3.30 4.74 -24.27
CA GLN A 91 3.66 3.40 -24.76
C GLN A 91 5.16 3.07 -24.72
N PRO A 92 6.10 4.01 -24.93
CA PRO A 92 7.51 3.71 -24.80
C PRO A 92 7.91 3.35 -23.35
N ILE A 93 7.16 3.83 -22.37
CA ILE A 93 7.48 3.70 -20.94
C ILE A 93 6.73 2.56 -20.29
N PHE A 94 5.41 2.45 -20.50
CA PHE A 94 4.52 1.53 -19.78
C PHE A 94 3.87 0.49 -20.69
N CYS A 95 3.38 -0.60 -20.07
CA CYS A 95 2.54 -1.58 -20.76
C CYS A 95 1.20 -0.97 -21.17
N ASP A 96 0.66 -1.39 -22.31
CA ASP A 96 -0.57 -0.84 -22.90
C ASP A 96 -1.77 -0.92 -21.95
N GLU A 97 -1.94 -2.03 -21.23
CA GLU A 97 -3.06 -2.18 -20.31
C GLU A 97 -2.93 -1.28 -19.07
N LEU A 98 -1.70 -1.07 -18.58
CA LEU A 98 -1.44 -0.13 -17.48
C LEU A 98 -1.73 1.32 -17.88
N ILE A 99 -1.46 1.69 -19.15
CA ILE A 99 -1.80 3.01 -19.68
C ILE A 99 -3.32 3.21 -19.74
N LYS A 100 -4.07 2.19 -20.20
CA LYS A 100 -5.54 2.25 -20.19
C LYS A 100 -6.09 2.47 -18.79
N GLN A 101 -5.59 1.71 -17.82
CA GLN A 101 -5.98 1.84 -16.41
C GLN A 101 -5.57 3.19 -15.81
N GLU A 102 -4.42 3.74 -16.22
CA GLU A 102 -3.97 5.06 -15.80
C GLU A 102 -4.89 6.18 -16.29
N LEU A 103 -5.36 6.07 -17.53
CA LEU A 103 -6.19 7.07 -18.19
C LEU A 103 -7.70 6.92 -17.92
N ASP A 104 -8.15 5.76 -17.40
CA ASP A 104 -9.58 5.47 -17.16
C ASP A 104 -10.08 6.18 -15.88
N ASN A 105 -10.88 7.20 -16.06
CA ASN A 105 -11.50 7.97 -14.99
C ASN A 105 -12.94 7.53 -14.66
N ASP A 106 -13.53 6.62 -15.45
CA ASP A 106 -14.98 6.41 -15.47
C ASP A 106 -15.40 4.99 -15.07
N THR A 107 -14.58 3.98 -15.38
CA THR A 107 -14.91 2.59 -15.03
C THR A 107 -14.67 2.36 -13.53
N GLN A 108 -15.74 2.15 -12.78
CA GLN A 108 -15.68 2.01 -11.32
C GLN A 108 -15.04 0.69 -10.87
N PHE A 109 -15.36 -0.43 -11.53
CA PHE A 109 -14.82 -1.74 -11.20
C PHE A 109 -14.11 -2.35 -12.41
N ILE A 110 -12.84 -2.69 -12.25
CA ILE A 110 -12.01 -3.32 -13.27
C ILE A 110 -11.75 -4.77 -12.86
N PRO A 111 -12.16 -5.77 -13.66
CA PRO A 111 -12.01 -7.18 -13.33
C PRO A 111 -10.55 -7.56 -13.10
N ILE A 112 -10.28 -8.36 -12.05
CA ILE A 112 -8.94 -8.92 -11.79
C ILE A 112 -8.73 -10.11 -12.73
N PRO A 113 -7.65 -10.14 -13.55
CA PRO A 113 -7.35 -11.26 -14.42
C PRO A 113 -7.16 -12.57 -13.66
N GLY A 114 -7.60 -13.69 -14.26
CA GLY A 114 -7.49 -15.02 -13.65
C GLY A 114 -6.10 -15.35 -13.13
N PRO A 115 -5.02 -15.21 -13.92
CA PRO A 115 -3.66 -15.50 -13.43
C PRO A 115 -3.19 -14.60 -12.26
N VAL A 116 -3.66 -13.35 -12.19
CA VAL A 116 -3.42 -12.47 -11.06
C VAL A 116 -4.19 -12.96 -9.82
N MET A 117 -5.45 -13.37 -10.00
CA MET A 117 -6.27 -13.93 -8.94
C MET A 117 -5.69 -15.24 -8.40
N ASP A 118 -5.18 -16.11 -9.26
CA ASP A 118 -4.53 -17.37 -8.85
C ASP A 118 -3.29 -17.11 -7.99
N PHE A 119 -2.51 -16.07 -8.33
CA PHE A 119 -1.40 -15.65 -7.50
C PHE A 119 -1.86 -14.99 -6.18
N TYR A 120 -2.92 -14.19 -6.21
CA TYR A 120 -3.49 -13.60 -4.99
C TYR A 120 -3.89 -14.67 -3.97
N LYS A 121 -4.47 -15.78 -4.37
CA LYS A 121 -4.83 -16.90 -3.49
C LYS A 121 -3.65 -17.51 -2.74
N MET A 122 -2.41 -17.34 -3.22
CA MET A 122 -1.21 -17.84 -2.53
C MET A 122 -0.91 -17.10 -1.23
N TYR A 123 -1.37 -15.85 -1.07
CA TYR A 123 -1.04 -15.03 0.10
C TYR A 123 -2.21 -14.16 0.61
N ARG A 124 -3.29 -14.10 -0.11
CA ARG A 124 -4.52 -13.39 0.31
C ARG A 124 -5.63 -14.40 0.65
N PRO A 125 -6.61 -14.04 1.49
CA PRO A 125 -6.82 -12.71 2.07
C PRO A 125 -5.79 -12.37 3.16
N SER A 126 -5.44 -11.07 3.29
CA SER A 126 -4.66 -10.60 4.42
C SER A 126 -5.59 -10.30 5.61
N PRO A 127 -5.15 -10.52 6.87
CA PRO A 127 -6.03 -10.38 8.02
C PRO A 127 -6.32 -8.91 8.37
N LEU A 128 -7.53 -8.67 8.86
CA LEU A 128 -7.85 -7.51 9.70
C LEU A 128 -7.75 -7.96 11.17
N VAL A 129 -6.89 -7.34 11.94
CA VAL A 129 -6.54 -7.78 13.31
C VAL A 129 -6.98 -6.72 14.31
N HIS A 130 -7.61 -7.16 15.40
CA HIS A 130 -7.98 -6.31 16.53
C HIS A 130 -6.77 -6.11 17.45
N ALA A 131 -6.29 -4.87 17.59
CA ALA A 131 -5.10 -4.53 18.40
C ALA A 131 -5.44 -4.40 19.89
N GLU A 132 -6.03 -5.44 20.49
CA GLU A 132 -6.50 -5.41 21.88
C GLU A 132 -5.40 -5.14 22.92
N PHE A 133 -4.18 -5.61 22.65
CA PHE A 133 -3.06 -5.40 23.59
C PHE A 133 -2.55 -3.96 23.51
N LEU A 134 -2.62 -3.35 22.33
CA LEU A 134 -2.31 -1.93 22.18
C LEU A 134 -3.38 -1.07 22.88
N GLU A 135 -4.67 -1.37 22.72
CA GLU A 135 -5.76 -0.69 23.43
C GLU A 135 -5.56 -0.73 24.95
N LYS A 136 -5.22 -1.91 25.50
CA LYS A 136 -4.94 -2.11 26.92
C LYS A 136 -3.71 -1.33 27.40
N LEU A 137 -2.63 -1.28 26.59
CA LEU A 137 -1.43 -0.50 26.90
C LEU A 137 -1.76 0.99 26.99
N LEU A 138 -2.56 1.50 26.07
CA LEU A 138 -2.94 2.92 25.99
C LEU A 138 -4.02 3.30 27.02
N ASP A 139 -4.72 2.31 27.58
CA ASP A 139 -5.87 2.52 28.47
C ASP A 139 -6.90 3.45 27.81
N THR A 140 -7.31 3.13 26.60
CA THR A 140 -8.19 3.93 25.73
C THR A 140 -9.54 3.25 25.52
N PRO A 141 -10.65 4.01 25.37
CA PRO A 141 -11.94 3.46 24.94
C PRO A 141 -11.99 3.17 23.43
N ALA A 142 -11.01 3.66 22.65
CA ALA A 142 -10.97 3.42 21.21
C ALA A 142 -10.82 1.94 20.87
N LYS A 143 -11.45 1.51 19.76
CA LYS A 143 -11.22 0.20 19.13
C LYS A 143 -10.21 0.37 18.01
N ILE A 144 -9.12 -0.40 18.07
CA ILE A 144 -8.01 -0.29 17.12
C ILE A 144 -7.89 -1.57 16.31
N TYR A 145 -7.92 -1.43 15.00
CA TYR A 145 -7.70 -2.54 14.06
C TYR A 145 -6.56 -2.21 13.11
N TYR A 146 -5.85 -3.24 12.64
CA TYR A 146 -4.85 -3.07 11.59
C TYR A 146 -5.03 -4.08 10.47
N LYS A 147 -4.94 -3.60 9.22
CA LYS A 147 -4.91 -4.43 8.02
C LYS A 147 -3.48 -4.86 7.76
N PHE A 148 -3.18 -6.14 7.97
CA PHE A 148 -1.81 -6.64 7.97
C PHE A 148 -1.36 -7.11 6.58
N GLU A 149 -0.84 -6.20 5.79
CA GLU A 149 -0.28 -6.45 4.45
C GLU A 149 1.18 -6.93 4.48
N GLY A 150 1.89 -6.78 5.58
CA GLY A 150 3.23 -7.33 5.76
C GLY A 150 3.28 -8.86 5.94
N ASN A 151 2.12 -9.50 6.03
CA ASN A 151 1.97 -10.95 6.24
C ASN A 151 1.98 -11.75 4.92
N ASN A 152 2.72 -11.30 3.92
CA ASN A 152 2.89 -12.04 2.67
C ASN A 152 4.36 -12.35 2.40
N THR A 153 4.61 -13.16 1.38
CA THR A 153 5.94 -13.66 1.02
C THR A 153 6.94 -12.59 0.62
N SER A 154 6.48 -11.43 0.12
CA SER A 154 7.36 -10.28 -0.17
C SER A 154 7.56 -9.36 1.04
N GLY A 155 6.80 -9.56 2.10
CA GLY A 155 6.84 -8.77 3.33
C GLY A 155 6.20 -7.38 3.23
N SER A 156 5.42 -7.07 2.17
CA SER A 156 4.73 -5.78 2.04
C SER A 156 3.54 -5.80 1.08
N HIS A 157 2.66 -4.78 1.19
CA HIS A 157 1.53 -4.53 0.30
C HIS A 157 1.89 -4.42 -1.19
N LYS A 158 3.15 -4.13 -1.51
CA LYS A 158 3.57 -3.84 -2.89
C LYS A 158 3.38 -5.02 -3.83
N LEU A 159 3.35 -6.25 -3.31
CA LEU A 159 3.10 -7.45 -4.10
C LEU A 159 1.75 -7.42 -4.84
N ASN A 160 0.73 -6.75 -4.27
CA ASN A 160 -0.59 -6.65 -4.88
C ASN A 160 -0.55 -5.99 -6.27
N SER A 161 0.26 -4.95 -6.44
CA SER A 161 0.42 -4.28 -7.73
C SER A 161 1.52 -4.93 -8.58
N ALA A 162 2.59 -5.42 -7.98
CA ALA A 162 3.69 -6.03 -8.70
C ALA A 162 3.24 -7.23 -9.54
N ILE A 163 2.36 -8.07 -9.00
CA ILE A 163 1.86 -9.23 -9.73
C ILE A 163 0.95 -8.83 -10.90
N ALA A 164 0.14 -7.78 -10.75
CA ALA A 164 -0.71 -7.29 -11.82
C ALA A 164 0.12 -6.69 -12.96
N GLN A 165 1.11 -5.85 -12.64
CA GLN A 165 1.99 -5.22 -13.61
C GLN A 165 2.82 -6.28 -14.37
N ALA A 166 3.46 -7.21 -13.67
CA ALA A 166 4.21 -8.30 -14.29
C ALA A 166 3.32 -9.20 -15.18
N TYR A 167 2.06 -9.47 -14.78
CA TYR A 167 1.11 -10.17 -15.62
C TYR A 167 0.86 -9.43 -16.95
N TYR A 168 0.59 -8.13 -16.89
CA TYR A 168 0.33 -7.35 -18.09
C TYR A 168 1.57 -7.22 -18.99
N ALA A 169 2.75 -7.10 -18.41
CA ALA A 169 4.01 -7.15 -19.16
C ALA A 169 4.17 -8.47 -19.92
N LYS A 170 3.92 -9.61 -19.26
CA LYS A 170 3.96 -10.93 -19.89
C LYS A 170 2.89 -11.10 -20.95
N ALA A 171 1.66 -10.68 -20.66
CA ALA A 171 0.54 -10.76 -21.61
C ALA A 171 0.78 -9.93 -22.87
N GLN A 172 1.49 -8.81 -22.78
CA GLN A 172 1.93 -8.00 -23.93
C GLN A 172 3.11 -8.62 -24.69
N GLY A 173 3.71 -9.71 -24.20
CA GLY A 173 4.85 -10.37 -24.84
C GLY A 173 6.19 -9.68 -24.60
N LEU A 174 6.33 -8.92 -23.52
CA LEU A 174 7.59 -8.29 -23.16
C LEU A 174 8.62 -9.33 -22.69
N LYS A 175 9.90 -9.00 -22.85
CA LYS A 175 11.02 -9.82 -22.36
C LYS A 175 11.31 -9.58 -20.90
N GLY A 176 11.12 -8.34 -20.46
CA GLY A 176 11.44 -7.93 -19.10
C GLY A 176 10.95 -6.55 -18.75
N VAL A 177 11.22 -6.18 -17.53
CA VAL A 177 10.85 -4.90 -16.97
C VAL A 177 12.02 -4.22 -16.27
N THR A 178 11.96 -2.90 -16.16
CA THR A 178 12.86 -2.10 -15.35
C THR A 178 12.07 -1.42 -14.25
N THR A 179 12.73 -1.14 -13.13
CA THR A 179 12.08 -0.43 -12.02
C THR A 179 13.08 0.23 -11.09
N GLU A 180 12.59 1.16 -10.29
CA GLU A 180 13.27 1.70 -9.13
C GLU A 180 12.91 0.95 -7.85
N THR A 181 13.70 1.15 -6.80
CA THR A 181 13.28 0.81 -5.44
C THR A 181 14.00 1.68 -4.40
N GLY A 182 13.24 2.19 -3.43
CA GLY A 182 13.80 2.94 -2.30
C GLY A 182 14.43 2.01 -1.26
N ALA A 183 13.61 1.49 -0.35
CA ALA A 183 14.04 0.58 0.72
C ALA A 183 14.23 -0.89 0.27
N GLY A 184 13.87 -1.22 -0.98
CA GLY A 184 13.92 -2.57 -1.53
C GLY A 184 12.61 -3.35 -1.48
N GLN A 185 11.55 -2.83 -0.85
CA GLN A 185 10.26 -3.53 -0.77
C GLN A 185 9.60 -3.71 -2.14
N TRP A 186 9.60 -2.65 -2.97
CA TRP A 186 9.05 -2.73 -4.32
C TRP A 186 9.87 -3.64 -5.21
N GLY A 187 11.20 -3.47 -5.22
CA GLY A 187 12.10 -4.34 -5.98
C GLY A 187 11.94 -5.82 -5.60
N THR A 188 11.79 -6.13 -4.31
CA THR A 188 11.50 -7.50 -3.84
C THR A 188 10.19 -8.03 -4.40
N ALA A 189 9.11 -7.26 -4.31
CA ALA A 189 7.80 -7.66 -4.79
C ALA A 189 7.79 -7.89 -6.31
N LEU A 190 8.39 -6.96 -7.08
CA LEU A 190 8.45 -7.08 -8.53
C LEU A 190 9.38 -8.21 -8.98
N SER A 191 10.53 -8.42 -8.33
CA SER A 191 11.43 -9.54 -8.62
C SER A 191 10.72 -10.88 -8.45
N MET A 192 9.93 -11.03 -7.38
CA MET A 192 9.11 -12.21 -7.15
C MET A 192 8.04 -12.41 -8.25
N ALA A 193 7.33 -11.34 -8.61
CA ALA A 193 6.32 -11.39 -9.66
C ALA A 193 6.93 -11.72 -11.03
N CYS A 194 8.07 -11.14 -11.37
CA CYS A 194 8.82 -11.43 -12.60
C CYS A 194 9.30 -12.87 -12.65
N SER A 195 9.81 -13.41 -11.55
CA SER A 195 10.18 -14.82 -11.44
C SER A 195 9.00 -15.75 -11.70
N TYR A 196 7.81 -15.42 -11.19
CA TYR A 196 6.59 -16.19 -11.41
C TYR A 196 6.14 -16.19 -12.88
N PHE A 197 6.25 -15.03 -13.55
CA PHE A 197 5.84 -14.89 -14.96
C PHE A 197 6.96 -15.08 -15.98
N ASP A 198 8.16 -15.50 -15.55
CA ASP A 198 9.34 -15.70 -16.42
C ASP A 198 9.62 -14.41 -17.22
N LEU A 199 9.94 -13.33 -16.52
CA LEU A 199 10.34 -12.04 -17.04
C LEU A 199 11.69 -11.63 -16.47
N ASP A 200 12.54 -11.03 -17.29
CA ASP A 200 13.75 -10.35 -16.80
C ASP A 200 13.36 -9.15 -15.94
N CYS A 201 14.08 -8.92 -14.83
CA CYS A 201 13.85 -7.82 -13.92
C CYS A 201 15.14 -7.03 -13.66
N LYS A 202 15.16 -5.73 -14.00
CA LYS A 202 16.27 -4.82 -13.71
C LYS A 202 15.82 -3.79 -12.69
N VAL A 203 16.48 -3.74 -11.53
CA VAL A 203 16.10 -2.91 -10.39
C VAL A 203 17.19 -1.88 -10.11
N TYR A 204 16.84 -0.59 -10.14
CA TYR A 204 17.69 0.50 -9.68
C TYR A 204 17.33 0.83 -8.23
N MET A 205 18.24 0.51 -7.31
CA MET A 205 18.02 0.70 -5.87
C MET A 205 18.74 1.94 -5.37
N VAL A 206 18.02 2.80 -4.63
CA VAL A 206 18.61 4.00 -4.01
C VAL A 206 19.89 3.63 -3.27
N LYS A 207 21.02 4.27 -3.59
CA LYS A 207 22.39 3.91 -3.17
C LYS A 207 22.54 3.72 -1.66
N VAL A 208 22.03 4.67 -0.86
CA VAL A 208 22.12 4.54 0.60
C VAL A 208 21.35 3.31 1.12
N SER A 209 20.23 2.98 0.51
CA SER A 209 19.46 1.78 0.89
C SER A 209 20.13 0.49 0.40
N TYR A 210 20.75 0.51 -0.76
CA TYR A 210 21.54 -0.62 -1.29
C TYR A 210 22.65 -1.04 -0.32
N GLU A 211 23.27 -0.06 0.34
CA GLU A 211 24.32 -0.26 1.33
C GLU A 211 23.75 -0.68 2.70
N GLN A 212 22.69 0.00 3.17
CA GLN A 212 22.10 -0.21 4.50
C GLN A 212 21.24 -1.47 4.61
N LYS A 213 20.71 -1.99 3.49
CA LYS A 213 19.76 -3.12 3.45
C LYS A 213 20.26 -4.26 2.54
N PRO A 214 21.44 -4.86 2.82
CA PRO A 214 22.04 -5.85 1.94
C PRO A 214 21.17 -7.09 1.74
N PHE A 215 20.42 -7.51 2.76
CA PHE A 215 19.58 -8.71 2.67
C PHE A 215 18.38 -8.52 1.71
N ARG A 216 17.83 -7.33 1.55
CA ARG A 216 16.81 -7.08 0.53
C ARG A 216 17.36 -7.26 -0.88
N ARG A 217 18.59 -6.79 -1.11
CA ARG A 217 19.31 -7.01 -2.38
C ARG A 217 19.45 -8.50 -2.67
N GLU A 218 19.86 -9.30 -1.67
CA GLU A 218 20.05 -10.75 -1.87
C GLU A 218 18.71 -11.47 -2.11
N VAL A 219 17.60 -11.03 -1.50
CA VAL A 219 16.26 -11.55 -1.81
C VAL A 219 15.89 -11.27 -3.28
N MET A 220 16.09 -10.05 -3.77
CA MET A 220 15.82 -9.71 -5.18
C MET A 220 16.68 -10.56 -6.14
N ARG A 221 17.97 -10.73 -5.84
CA ARG A 221 18.89 -11.58 -6.62
C ARG A 221 18.49 -13.05 -6.58
N THR A 222 17.97 -13.53 -5.45
CA THR A 222 17.47 -14.91 -5.31
C THR A 222 16.27 -15.16 -6.22
N TYR A 223 15.43 -14.15 -6.45
CA TYR A 223 14.34 -14.19 -7.45
C TYR A 223 14.80 -13.88 -8.88
N GLY A 224 16.10 -13.76 -9.13
CA GLY A 224 16.67 -13.60 -10.48
C GLY A 224 16.81 -12.16 -10.95
N ALA A 225 16.49 -11.15 -10.13
CA ALA A 225 16.63 -9.76 -10.54
C ALA A 225 18.08 -9.28 -10.58
N ASN A 226 18.38 -8.41 -11.53
CA ASN A 226 19.62 -7.63 -11.57
C ASN A 226 19.39 -6.33 -10.76
N VAL A 227 20.21 -6.10 -9.73
CA VAL A 227 20.06 -4.97 -8.81
C VAL A 227 21.28 -4.05 -8.88
N THR A 228 21.06 -2.80 -9.29
CA THR A 228 22.10 -1.78 -9.47
C THR A 228 21.87 -0.62 -8.47
N PRO A 229 22.92 -0.13 -7.77
CA PRO A 229 22.79 1.06 -6.91
C PRO A 229 22.62 2.32 -7.78
N SER A 230 21.67 3.20 -7.40
CA SER A 230 21.35 4.42 -8.14
C SER A 230 21.63 5.69 -7.29
N PRO A 231 22.24 6.73 -7.90
CA PRO A 231 22.64 6.83 -9.31
C PRO A 231 23.87 5.99 -9.65
N SER A 232 23.83 5.33 -10.81
CA SER A 232 24.87 4.45 -11.33
C SER A 232 25.76 5.13 -12.38
N MET A 233 26.78 4.42 -12.83
CA MET A 233 27.57 4.84 -14.00
C MET A 233 27.13 4.13 -15.30
N ASP A 234 26.10 3.27 -15.22
CA ASP A 234 25.66 2.46 -16.36
C ASP A 234 24.75 3.26 -17.32
N THR A 235 24.00 4.23 -16.79
CA THR A 235 23.08 5.08 -17.55
C THR A 235 23.66 6.47 -17.80
N GLU A 236 23.13 7.18 -18.81
CA GLU A 236 23.53 8.56 -19.09
C GLU A 236 23.02 9.51 -17.99
N VAL A 237 21.76 9.32 -17.60
CA VAL A 237 21.14 10.08 -16.48
C VAL A 237 21.92 9.87 -15.19
N GLY A 238 22.28 8.64 -14.85
CA GLY A 238 23.04 8.33 -13.64
C GLY A 238 24.42 9.01 -13.63
N ARG A 239 25.15 9.00 -14.75
CA ARG A 239 26.43 9.72 -14.88
C ARG A 239 26.25 11.23 -14.70
N ARG A 240 25.20 11.83 -15.30
CA ARG A 240 24.89 13.25 -15.15
C ARG A 240 24.59 13.60 -13.70
N ILE A 241 23.71 12.87 -13.04
CA ILE A 241 23.36 13.11 -11.64
C ILE A 241 24.59 13.00 -10.72
N ASN A 242 25.45 12.00 -10.93
CA ASN A 242 26.70 11.87 -10.15
C ASN A 242 27.67 13.04 -10.38
N ALA A 243 27.67 13.63 -11.57
CA ALA A 243 28.50 14.80 -11.89
C ALA A 243 27.95 16.09 -11.27
N GLU A 244 26.62 16.28 -11.30
CA GLU A 244 25.93 17.44 -10.75
C GLU A 244 25.88 17.42 -9.21
N HIS A 245 25.80 16.20 -8.60
CA HIS A 245 25.69 16.00 -7.16
C HIS A 245 26.73 14.99 -6.65
N PRO A 246 28.02 15.34 -6.64
CA PRO A 246 29.08 14.44 -6.19
C PRO A 246 28.85 13.94 -4.75
N GLY A 247 28.94 12.63 -4.55
CA GLY A 247 28.73 12.01 -3.23
C GLY A 247 27.26 11.87 -2.81
N THR A 248 26.30 12.09 -3.71
CA THR A 248 24.87 11.91 -3.43
C THR A 248 24.55 10.51 -2.90
N THR A 249 23.63 10.44 -1.93
CA THR A 249 23.09 9.18 -1.41
C THR A 249 22.00 8.58 -2.31
N GLY A 250 21.62 9.31 -3.36
CA GLY A 250 20.54 8.96 -4.27
C GLY A 250 19.14 9.24 -3.69
N SER A 251 18.17 9.21 -4.58
CA SER A 251 16.74 9.36 -4.26
C SER A 251 15.91 8.42 -5.14
N LEU A 252 14.61 8.29 -4.82
CA LEU A 252 13.69 7.58 -5.71
C LEU A 252 13.62 8.25 -7.08
N GLY A 253 13.62 9.59 -7.15
CA GLY A 253 13.63 10.32 -8.41
C GLY A 253 14.83 9.99 -9.29
N CYS A 254 16.03 9.84 -8.72
CA CYS A 254 17.23 9.39 -9.46
C CYS A 254 17.04 7.97 -10.03
N ALA A 255 16.57 7.05 -9.20
CA ALA A 255 16.40 5.66 -9.58
C ALA A 255 15.29 5.46 -10.63
N ILE A 256 14.21 6.27 -10.57
CA ILE A 256 13.16 6.33 -11.59
C ILE A 256 13.76 6.75 -12.93
N SER A 257 14.54 7.82 -12.96
CA SER A 257 15.15 8.34 -14.20
C SER A 257 16.00 7.28 -14.91
N GLU A 258 16.83 6.52 -14.15
CA GLU A 258 17.67 5.46 -14.72
C GLU A 258 16.84 4.28 -15.23
N ALA A 259 15.82 3.87 -14.45
CA ALA A 259 14.95 2.76 -14.84
C ALA A 259 14.17 3.08 -16.12
N VAL A 260 13.66 4.31 -16.26
CA VAL A 260 12.95 4.77 -17.47
C VAL A 260 13.88 4.86 -18.66
N GLU A 261 15.10 5.43 -18.50
CA GLU A 261 16.10 5.46 -19.57
C GLU A 261 16.34 4.06 -20.16
N VAL A 262 16.52 3.06 -19.29
CA VAL A 262 16.78 1.68 -19.73
C VAL A 262 15.54 1.04 -20.32
N ALA A 263 14.34 1.32 -19.82
CA ALA A 263 13.11 0.82 -20.43
C ALA A 263 12.92 1.30 -21.86
N VAL A 264 13.12 2.60 -22.09
CA VAL A 264 12.93 3.23 -23.40
C VAL A 264 14.02 2.81 -24.40
N SER A 265 15.26 2.64 -23.93
CA SER A 265 16.41 2.28 -24.79
C SER A 265 16.55 0.78 -25.05
N THR A 266 15.84 -0.10 -24.32
CA THR A 266 15.97 -1.55 -24.44
C THR A 266 14.73 -2.16 -25.11
N PRO A 267 14.81 -2.68 -26.35
CA PRO A 267 13.67 -3.29 -27.02
C PRO A 267 13.07 -4.47 -26.23
N GLY A 268 11.75 -4.44 -26.07
CA GLY A 268 11.01 -5.49 -25.33
C GLY A 268 10.99 -5.28 -23.82
N TYR A 269 11.44 -4.12 -23.31
CA TYR A 269 11.33 -3.75 -21.91
C TYR A 269 10.33 -2.60 -21.72
N ARG A 270 9.72 -2.55 -20.53
CA ARG A 270 8.90 -1.44 -20.04
C ARG A 270 9.24 -1.16 -18.58
N TYR A 271 8.90 0.04 -18.14
CA TYR A 271 9.08 0.48 -16.78
C TYR A 271 7.84 0.13 -15.94
N GLU A 272 8.08 -0.36 -14.73
CA GLU A 272 7.07 -0.70 -13.74
C GLU A 272 7.26 0.14 -12.48
N LEU A 273 6.18 0.71 -11.94
CA LEU A 273 6.23 1.68 -10.85
C LEU A 273 5.50 1.18 -9.61
N GLY A 274 6.16 1.30 -8.45
CA GLY A 274 5.66 0.78 -7.18
C GLY A 274 4.71 1.67 -6.39
N SER A 275 4.38 2.88 -6.88
CA SER A 275 3.52 3.84 -6.19
C SER A 275 3.07 4.96 -7.13
N VAL A 276 2.42 6.01 -6.62
CA VAL A 276 2.08 7.30 -7.25
C VAL A 276 0.97 7.23 -8.28
N LEU A 277 1.13 6.44 -9.35
CA LEU A 277 0.18 6.39 -10.48
C LEU A 277 -1.16 5.75 -10.11
N ASN A 278 -2.20 6.16 -10.82
CA ASN A 278 -3.57 5.71 -10.58
C ASN A 278 -3.74 4.20 -10.74
N GLN A 279 -3.07 3.60 -11.73
CA GLN A 279 -3.10 2.16 -11.95
C GLN A 279 -2.51 1.39 -10.75
N VAL A 280 -1.52 1.96 -10.04
CA VAL A 280 -0.98 1.35 -8.83
C VAL A 280 -1.98 1.43 -7.67
N LEU A 281 -2.60 2.60 -7.45
CA LEU A 281 -3.64 2.77 -6.44
C LEU A 281 -4.85 1.85 -6.71
N LEU A 282 -5.22 1.70 -7.99
CA LEU A 282 -6.26 0.76 -8.43
C LEU A 282 -5.95 -0.68 -7.97
N HIS A 283 -4.75 -1.19 -8.28
CA HIS A 283 -4.36 -2.55 -7.85
C HIS A 283 -4.33 -2.69 -6.32
N GLN A 284 -3.95 -1.64 -5.60
CA GLN A 284 -3.93 -1.65 -4.14
C GLN A 284 -5.32 -1.57 -3.51
N SER A 285 -6.37 -1.26 -4.28
CA SER A 285 -7.76 -1.21 -3.76
C SER A 285 -8.22 -2.55 -3.17
N VAL A 286 -7.59 -3.66 -3.53
CA VAL A 286 -7.83 -4.97 -2.91
C VAL A 286 -7.67 -4.94 -1.38
N ILE A 287 -6.76 -4.09 -0.85
CA ILE A 287 -6.57 -3.89 0.60
C ILE A 287 -7.85 -3.35 1.24
N GLY A 288 -8.37 -2.27 0.68
CA GLY A 288 -9.58 -1.61 1.17
C GLY A 288 -10.83 -2.47 0.99
N LEU A 289 -10.97 -3.12 -0.18
CA LEU A 289 -12.09 -4.00 -0.47
C LEU A 289 -12.19 -5.18 0.52
N GLU A 290 -11.08 -5.84 0.82
CA GLU A 290 -11.06 -6.88 1.87
C GLU A 290 -11.32 -6.31 3.26
N THR A 291 -10.77 -5.14 3.58
CA THR A 291 -11.03 -4.47 4.86
C THR A 291 -12.51 -4.15 5.01
N LYS A 292 -13.12 -3.59 3.97
CA LYS A 292 -14.56 -3.28 3.95
C LYS A 292 -15.41 -4.54 4.11
N ALA A 293 -15.11 -5.60 3.36
CA ALA A 293 -15.83 -6.86 3.46
C ALA A 293 -15.72 -7.49 4.87
N ALA A 294 -14.55 -7.41 5.51
CA ALA A 294 -14.37 -7.85 6.89
C ALA A 294 -15.17 -7.00 7.88
N CYS A 295 -15.18 -5.68 7.70
CA CYS A 295 -15.97 -4.75 8.51
C CYS A 295 -17.47 -5.03 8.38
N ASP A 296 -17.97 -5.21 7.16
CA ASP A 296 -19.39 -5.50 6.89
C ASP A 296 -19.82 -6.84 7.49
N LYS A 297 -18.97 -7.87 7.36
CA LYS A 297 -19.23 -9.21 7.88
C LYS A 297 -19.44 -9.23 9.39
N TYR A 298 -18.66 -8.46 10.13
CA TYR A 298 -18.71 -8.44 11.59
C TYR A 298 -19.33 -7.19 12.20
N GLY A 299 -19.80 -6.27 11.35
CA GLY A 299 -20.44 -5.01 11.79
C GLY A 299 -19.47 -4.08 12.50
N ILE A 300 -18.23 -4.04 12.05
CA ILE A 300 -17.23 -3.05 12.48
C ILE A 300 -17.48 -1.78 11.67
N GLU A 301 -17.68 -0.66 12.36
CA GLU A 301 -17.91 0.64 11.73
C GLU A 301 -16.73 1.56 12.00
N PRO A 302 -15.84 1.77 11.01
CA PRO A 302 -14.70 2.65 11.19
C PRO A 302 -15.14 4.13 11.30
N ASP A 303 -14.51 4.87 12.22
CA ASP A 303 -14.58 6.33 12.27
C ASP A 303 -13.38 6.97 11.61
N ILE A 304 -12.18 6.35 11.79
CA ILE A 304 -10.90 6.91 11.38
C ILE A 304 -10.11 5.83 10.66
N ILE A 305 -9.60 6.15 9.46
CA ILE A 305 -8.75 5.26 8.67
C ILE A 305 -7.41 5.95 8.42
N ILE A 306 -6.31 5.28 8.76
CA ILE A 306 -4.96 5.85 8.80
C ILE A 306 -4.02 5.03 7.94
N GLY A 307 -3.19 5.70 7.15
CA GLY A 307 -2.13 5.03 6.39
C GLY A 307 -0.88 5.88 6.26
N CYS A 308 0.28 5.24 6.14
CA CYS A 308 1.50 5.96 5.83
C CYS A 308 1.49 6.42 4.36
N ALA A 309 2.09 7.57 4.10
CA ALA A 309 2.13 8.18 2.78
C ALA A 309 3.56 8.54 2.36
N GLY A 310 4.04 7.86 1.33
CA GLY A 310 5.17 8.26 0.50
C GLY A 310 4.63 8.72 -0.84
N GLY A 311 4.63 7.84 -1.87
CA GLY A 311 3.84 8.07 -3.09
C GLY A 311 2.34 7.80 -2.94
N GLY A 312 1.88 7.26 -1.80
CA GLY A 312 0.48 7.15 -1.43
C GLY A 312 -0.24 5.85 -1.78
N SER A 313 0.40 4.86 -2.41
CA SER A 313 -0.30 3.68 -2.94
C SER A 313 -1.02 2.83 -1.88
N ASN A 314 -0.38 2.57 -0.72
CA ASN A 314 -1.02 1.80 0.34
C ASN A 314 -2.23 2.52 0.96
N LEU A 315 -2.08 3.81 1.23
CA LEU A 315 -3.16 4.64 1.76
C LEU A 315 -4.32 4.71 0.77
N GLY A 316 -4.02 5.03 -0.51
CA GLY A 316 -5.02 5.11 -1.57
C GLY A 316 -5.79 3.80 -1.75
N GLY A 317 -5.09 2.66 -1.70
CA GLY A 317 -5.73 1.35 -1.77
C GLY A 317 -6.60 1.04 -0.56
N LEU A 318 -6.13 1.33 0.65
CA LEU A 318 -6.86 1.07 1.89
C LEU A 318 -8.14 1.91 1.98
N ILE A 319 -8.04 3.21 1.67
CA ILE A 319 -9.20 4.13 1.80
C ILE A 319 -10.17 4.04 0.63
N ALA A 320 -9.79 3.48 -0.52
CA ALA A 320 -10.55 3.57 -1.75
C ALA A 320 -12.06 3.28 -1.60
N PRO A 321 -12.54 2.14 -1.10
CA PRO A 321 -13.97 1.87 -0.99
C PRO A 321 -14.66 2.76 0.05
N PHE A 322 -14.00 3.11 1.14
CA PHE A 322 -14.53 3.99 2.18
C PHE A 322 -14.60 5.45 1.70
N MET A 323 -13.59 5.91 0.96
CA MET A 323 -13.62 7.23 0.33
C MET A 323 -14.72 7.30 -0.74
N GLY A 324 -14.95 6.22 -1.48
CA GLY A 324 -16.06 6.12 -2.42
C GLY A 324 -17.41 6.31 -1.72
N GLU A 325 -17.65 5.65 -0.58
CA GLU A 325 -18.86 5.86 0.23
C GLU A 325 -18.99 7.32 0.71
N LYS A 326 -17.90 7.95 1.15
CA LYS A 326 -17.87 9.37 1.53
C LYS A 326 -18.20 10.28 0.36
N LEU A 327 -17.62 10.05 -0.82
CA LEU A 327 -17.86 10.85 -2.03
C LEU A 327 -19.32 10.74 -2.52
N ARG A 328 -19.96 9.58 -2.35
CA ARG A 328 -21.37 9.37 -2.66
C ARG A 328 -22.33 9.88 -1.55
N GLY A 329 -21.76 10.33 -0.41
CA GLY A 329 -22.56 10.82 0.72
C GLY A 329 -23.24 9.72 1.55
N GLU A 330 -22.74 8.49 1.48
CA GLU A 330 -23.30 7.33 2.17
C GLU A 330 -22.84 7.26 3.64
N LYS A 331 -21.54 7.56 3.89
CA LYS A 331 -20.94 7.62 5.23
C LYS A 331 -19.87 8.71 5.29
N ASP A 332 -19.65 9.22 6.51
CA ASP A 332 -18.56 10.16 6.77
C ASP A 332 -17.45 9.48 7.57
N TYR A 333 -16.27 9.39 6.98
CA TYR A 333 -15.06 8.85 7.58
C TYR A 333 -14.00 9.95 7.67
N ARG A 334 -13.15 9.89 8.70
CA ARG A 334 -11.91 10.66 8.73
C ARG A 334 -10.77 9.83 8.16
N PHE A 335 -10.03 10.40 7.24
CA PHE A 335 -8.84 9.77 6.63
C PHE A 335 -7.61 10.57 7.01
N ILE A 336 -6.57 9.89 7.48
CA ILE A 336 -5.33 10.54 7.91
C ILE A 336 -4.15 9.92 7.16
N ALA A 337 -3.49 10.73 6.35
CA ALA A 337 -2.19 10.42 5.76
C ALA A 337 -1.08 10.73 6.76
N VAL A 338 -0.14 9.80 6.94
CA VAL A 338 0.98 10.02 7.85
C VAL A 338 2.29 9.91 7.06
N GLU A 339 3.06 10.99 7.07
CA GLU A 339 4.33 11.11 6.36
C GLU A 339 5.50 11.40 7.31
N PRO A 340 6.77 11.16 6.89
CA PRO A 340 7.92 11.50 7.71
C PRO A 340 8.15 13.03 7.71
N ALA A 341 8.47 13.60 8.87
CA ALA A 341 8.84 15.01 9.00
C ALA A 341 10.06 15.39 8.13
N SER A 342 10.89 14.43 7.79
CA SER A 342 12.05 14.60 6.88
C SER A 342 11.72 14.65 5.39
N CYS A 343 10.46 14.32 5.01
CA CYS A 343 9.97 14.38 3.63
C CYS A 343 8.48 14.74 3.63
N PRO A 344 8.13 16.00 4.03
CA PRO A 344 6.77 16.42 4.35
C PRO A 344 6.02 16.93 3.10
N SER A 345 5.78 16.07 2.13
CA SER A 345 5.20 16.44 0.83
C SER A 345 3.78 16.99 0.96
N PHE A 346 2.91 16.43 1.80
CA PHE A 346 1.59 16.98 2.06
C PHE A 346 1.62 18.20 2.97
N THR A 347 2.29 18.11 4.11
CA THR A 347 2.18 19.12 5.18
C THR A 347 2.97 20.38 4.89
N ARG A 348 4.00 20.31 4.03
CA ARG A 348 4.86 21.47 3.68
C ARG A 348 5.13 21.62 2.17
N GLY A 349 4.60 20.73 1.32
CA GLY A 349 4.73 20.81 -0.14
C GLY A 349 3.79 21.81 -0.78
N LYS A 350 3.95 21.99 -2.10
CA LYS A 350 3.10 22.82 -2.94
C LYS A 350 2.24 21.95 -3.86
N TYR A 351 0.97 22.33 -4.06
CA TYR A 351 0.07 21.65 -5.01
C TYR A 351 0.20 22.26 -6.39
N VAL A 352 1.09 21.70 -7.20
CA VAL A 352 1.45 22.21 -8.53
C VAL A 352 1.86 21.06 -9.45
N TYR A 353 2.03 21.35 -10.75
CA TYR A 353 2.69 20.42 -11.66
C TYR A 353 4.19 20.35 -11.38
N ASP A 354 4.71 19.12 -11.27
CA ASP A 354 6.12 18.87 -11.13
C ASP A 354 6.52 17.57 -11.85
N PHE A 355 7.79 17.40 -12.16
CA PHE A 355 8.31 16.16 -12.74
C PHE A 355 8.22 15.01 -11.72
N ALA A 356 7.84 13.83 -12.20
CA ALA A 356 7.78 12.64 -11.35
C ALA A 356 9.17 12.12 -10.96
N ASP A 357 10.23 12.58 -11.63
CA ASP A 357 11.62 12.14 -11.45
C ASP A 357 12.63 13.30 -11.48
N THR A 358 13.81 13.08 -10.88
CA THR A 358 14.88 14.09 -10.82
C THR A 358 15.50 14.36 -12.19
N GLY A 359 15.55 13.37 -13.07
CA GLY A 359 16.14 13.48 -14.41
C GLY A 359 15.25 14.17 -15.43
N LYS A 360 13.99 14.46 -15.11
CA LYS A 360 12.98 15.14 -15.98
C LYS A 360 12.65 14.33 -17.24
N VAL A 361 12.71 13.01 -17.14
CA VAL A 361 12.41 12.11 -18.26
C VAL A 361 11.01 11.51 -18.16
N CYS A 362 10.39 11.58 -16.98
CA CYS A 362 9.03 11.09 -16.72
C CYS A 362 7.97 12.17 -16.97
N PRO A 363 6.71 11.75 -17.11
CA PRO A 363 5.57 12.66 -17.13
C PRO A 363 5.53 13.59 -15.92
N MET A 364 4.99 14.79 -16.13
CA MET A 364 4.68 15.71 -15.03
C MET A 364 3.29 15.42 -14.48
N ALA A 365 3.16 15.50 -13.18
CA ALA A 365 1.90 15.30 -12.47
C ALA A 365 1.56 16.54 -11.63
N LYS A 366 0.27 16.91 -11.57
CA LYS A 366 -0.21 17.88 -10.60
C LYS A 366 -0.36 17.18 -9.25
N MET A 367 0.49 17.56 -8.31
CA MET A 367 0.61 16.83 -7.03
C MET A 367 1.12 17.77 -5.93
N TYR A 368 0.99 17.35 -4.68
CA TYR A 368 1.76 17.96 -3.61
C TYR A 368 3.23 17.52 -3.76
N THR A 369 4.13 18.48 -3.88
CA THR A 369 5.55 18.23 -4.14
C THR A 369 6.47 19.15 -3.34
N LEU A 370 7.67 18.65 -3.03
CA LEU A 370 8.78 19.38 -2.45
C LEU A 370 9.75 19.91 -3.52
N GLY A 371 9.44 19.65 -4.81
CA GLY A 371 10.31 19.91 -5.95
C GLY A 371 11.11 18.67 -6.35
N HIS A 372 11.20 18.41 -7.68
CA HIS A 372 11.85 17.19 -8.21
C HIS A 372 13.36 17.11 -7.94
N ASP A 373 14.03 18.23 -7.62
CA ASP A 373 15.44 18.26 -7.19
C ASP A 373 15.61 18.06 -5.66
N PHE A 374 14.50 18.00 -4.89
CA PHE A 374 14.57 17.76 -3.46
C PHE A 374 15.01 16.32 -3.18
N ILE A 375 16.15 16.16 -2.51
CA ILE A 375 16.68 14.86 -2.08
C ILE A 375 16.42 14.72 -0.58
N PRO A 376 15.47 13.85 -0.17
CA PRO A 376 15.19 13.64 1.26
C PRO A 376 16.39 13.11 2.01
N SER A 377 16.55 13.49 3.28
CA SER A 377 17.58 12.95 4.16
C SER A 377 17.51 11.41 4.26
N ALA A 378 18.62 10.79 4.66
CA ALA A 378 18.74 9.33 4.77
C ALA A 378 18.00 8.77 6.00
N ASN A 379 16.69 9.03 6.14
CA ASN A 379 15.87 8.39 7.16
C ASN A 379 15.65 6.90 6.86
N HIS A 380 15.22 6.13 7.86
CA HIS A 380 15.07 4.69 7.75
C HIS A 380 13.77 4.22 7.09
N ALA A 381 12.76 5.10 6.94
CA ALA A 381 11.53 4.83 6.18
C ALA A 381 11.75 5.11 4.68
N GLY A 382 12.64 4.34 4.05
CA GLY A 382 13.07 4.57 2.67
C GLY A 382 11.95 4.53 1.63
N GLY A 383 10.86 3.82 1.90
CA GLY A 383 9.67 3.77 1.06
C GLY A 383 8.81 5.05 1.11
N LEU A 384 9.08 5.97 2.06
CA LEU A 384 8.40 7.26 2.17
C LEU A 384 9.29 8.45 1.74
N ARG A 385 10.46 8.18 1.13
CA ARG A 385 11.41 9.20 0.68
C ARG A 385 11.18 9.57 -0.79
N TYR A 386 10.05 10.17 -1.09
CA TYR A 386 9.69 10.64 -2.43
C TYR A 386 9.23 12.10 -2.36
N HIS A 387 9.70 12.93 -3.28
CA HIS A 387 9.44 14.38 -3.28
C HIS A 387 7.99 14.76 -3.61
N GLY A 388 7.25 13.85 -4.26
CA GLY A 388 5.88 14.07 -4.73
C GLY A 388 4.88 13.09 -4.11
N MET A 389 3.61 13.24 -4.49
CA MET A 389 2.48 12.46 -3.99
C MET A 389 1.58 12.05 -5.15
N SER A 390 0.84 10.95 -4.99
CA SER A 390 -0.20 10.53 -5.95
C SER A 390 -1.12 11.70 -6.32
N PRO A 391 -1.41 11.92 -7.61
CA PRO A 391 -2.39 12.91 -8.05
C PRO A 391 -3.78 12.72 -7.43
N VAL A 392 -4.24 11.48 -7.29
CA VAL A 392 -5.54 11.16 -6.64
C VAL A 392 -5.56 11.62 -5.19
N LEU A 393 -4.54 11.25 -4.41
CA LEU A 393 -4.51 11.64 -3.00
C LEU A 393 -4.23 13.13 -2.82
N SER A 394 -3.48 13.73 -3.74
CA SER A 394 -3.24 15.17 -3.75
C SER A 394 -4.53 15.96 -3.98
N GLU A 395 -5.38 15.52 -4.91
CA GLU A 395 -6.69 16.14 -5.14
C GLU A 395 -7.59 15.99 -3.92
N LEU A 396 -7.69 14.77 -3.34
CA LEU A 396 -8.52 14.53 -2.14
C LEU A 396 -8.07 15.38 -0.95
N TYR A 397 -6.77 15.56 -0.76
CA TYR A 397 -6.22 16.41 0.29
C TYR A 397 -6.49 17.89 0.01
N HIS A 398 -6.32 18.32 -1.24
CA HIS A 398 -6.58 19.69 -1.69
C HIS A 398 -8.06 20.10 -1.50
N GLU A 399 -8.98 19.16 -1.73
CA GLU A 399 -10.43 19.36 -1.48
C GLU A 399 -10.82 19.25 0.00
N GLY A 400 -9.88 18.99 0.92
CA GLY A 400 -10.14 18.86 2.35
C GLY A 400 -10.86 17.56 2.74
N LEU A 401 -10.84 16.54 1.89
CA LEU A 401 -11.50 15.26 2.13
C LEU A 401 -10.68 14.31 3.03
N MET A 402 -9.41 14.64 3.25
CA MET A 402 -8.49 13.91 4.13
C MET A 402 -7.54 14.86 4.85
N GLU A 403 -6.95 14.39 5.95
CA GLU A 403 -5.97 15.08 6.76
C GLU A 403 -4.56 14.54 6.47
N ALA A 404 -3.53 15.34 6.76
CA ALA A 404 -2.14 14.89 6.73
C ALA A 404 -1.41 15.26 8.02
N ARG A 405 -0.48 14.38 8.45
CA ARG A 405 0.40 14.61 9.59
C ARG A 405 1.80 14.13 9.28
N SER A 406 2.79 14.82 9.84
CA SER A 406 4.18 14.41 9.77
C SER A 406 4.74 14.12 11.16
N TYR A 407 5.62 13.09 11.24
CA TYR A 407 6.28 12.72 12.48
C TYR A 407 7.79 12.54 12.28
N GLU A 408 8.52 12.84 13.33
CA GLU A 408 9.95 12.57 13.45
C GLU A 408 10.20 11.07 13.58
N GLN A 409 11.32 10.58 13.05
CA GLN A 409 11.57 9.15 13.02
C GLN A 409 11.75 8.52 14.40
N THR A 410 12.31 9.26 15.39
CA THR A 410 12.45 8.75 16.75
C THR A 410 11.11 8.47 17.41
N ALA A 411 10.12 9.37 17.25
CA ALA A 411 8.75 9.17 17.73
C ALA A 411 8.04 8.01 17.01
N VAL A 412 8.33 7.83 15.72
CA VAL A 412 7.80 6.71 14.92
C VAL A 412 8.38 5.38 15.39
N PHE A 413 9.70 5.32 15.69
CA PHE A 413 10.34 4.10 16.20
C PHE A 413 9.93 3.79 17.64
N GLU A 414 9.66 4.79 18.47
CA GLU A 414 9.05 4.59 19.79
C GLU A 414 7.70 3.85 19.66
N ALA A 415 6.82 4.35 18.80
CA ALA A 415 5.53 3.72 18.51
C ALA A 415 5.69 2.29 17.94
N ALA A 416 6.67 2.08 17.05
CA ALA A 416 6.99 0.77 16.50
C ALA A 416 7.40 -0.23 17.57
N VAL A 417 8.26 0.17 18.51
CA VAL A 417 8.74 -0.67 19.61
C VAL A 417 7.61 -0.96 20.61
N GLN A 418 6.79 0.03 20.95
CA GLN A 418 5.60 -0.18 21.77
C GLN A 418 4.67 -1.22 21.13
N PHE A 419 4.32 -1.05 19.86
CA PHE A 419 3.48 -1.97 19.11
C PHE A 419 4.09 -3.38 19.06
N ALA A 420 5.38 -3.49 18.73
CA ALA A 420 6.06 -4.79 18.65
C ALA A 420 6.03 -5.55 19.99
N ARG A 421 6.18 -4.84 21.12
CA ARG A 421 6.18 -5.45 22.45
C ARG A 421 4.82 -5.99 22.87
N VAL A 422 3.73 -5.41 22.40
CA VAL A 422 2.37 -5.79 22.83
C VAL A 422 1.65 -6.64 21.77
N GLU A 423 1.80 -6.34 20.49
CA GLU A 423 1.14 -7.09 19.40
C GLU A 423 2.01 -8.21 18.80
N GLY A 424 3.30 -8.29 19.18
CA GLY A 424 4.21 -9.35 18.75
C GLY A 424 4.65 -9.26 17.28
N ILE A 425 4.43 -8.14 16.61
CA ILE A 425 4.76 -7.91 15.20
C ILE A 425 5.77 -6.77 15.11
N LEU A 426 6.92 -7.03 14.49
CA LEU A 426 7.92 -6.01 14.19
C LEU A 426 7.52 -5.28 12.88
N PRO A 427 7.05 -4.01 12.95
CA PRO A 427 6.58 -3.31 11.76
C PRO A 427 7.74 -2.74 10.93
N ALA A 428 7.53 -2.60 9.62
CA ALA A 428 8.41 -1.78 8.80
C ALA A 428 8.39 -0.32 9.28
N PRO A 429 9.50 0.44 9.19
CA PRO A 429 9.54 1.86 9.57
C PRO A 429 8.47 2.70 8.88
N GLU A 430 8.11 2.36 7.64
CA GLU A 430 7.00 2.99 6.91
C GLU A 430 5.67 2.78 7.64
N SER A 431 5.36 1.55 8.01
CA SER A 431 4.11 1.18 8.70
C SER A 431 4.01 1.81 10.08
N ALA A 432 5.15 2.01 10.74
CA ALA A 432 5.24 2.61 12.06
C ALA A 432 4.71 4.06 12.10
N HIS A 433 4.73 4.77 10.96
CA HIS A 433 4.10 6.09 10.84
C HIS A 433 2.58 6.01 11.06
N ALA A 434 1.92 5.01 10.45
CA ALA A 434 0.49 4.79 10.66
C ALA A 434 0.17 4.33 12.09
N ILE A 435 1.05 3.52 12.71
CA ILE A 435 0.94 3.12 14.12
C ILE A 435 0.99 4.37 15.02
N LYS A 436 1.96 5.27 14.80
CA LYS A 436 2.07 6.53 15.58
C LYS A 436 0.79 7.37 15.44
N GLY A 437 0.27 7.51 14.23
CA GLY A 437 -1.00 8.20 13.99
C GLY A 437 -2.18 7.56 14.74
N ALA A 438 -2.26 6.22 14.75
CA ALA A 438 -3.30 5.48 15.45
C ALA A 438 -3.19 5.62 16.98
N ILE A 439 -1.97 5.57 17.53
CA ILE A 439 -1.72 5.80 18.95
C ILE A 439 -2.18 7.21 19.36
N ASP A 440 -1.86 8.24 18.57
CA ASP A 440 -2.25 9.61 18.90
C ASP A 440 -3.77 9.82 18.86
N GLU A 441 -4.47 9.23 17.91
CA GLU A 441 -5.93 9.28 17.88
C GLU A 441 -6.55 8.49 19.05
N ALA A 442 -5.98 7.34 19.41
CA ALA A 442 -6.44 6.56 20.55
C ALA A 442 -6.23 7.31 21.89
N LEU A 443 -5.12 8.03 22.05
CA LEU A 443 -4.87 8.86 23.23
C LEU A 443 -5.82 10.07 23.29
N LYS A 444 -6.20 10.67 22.16
CA LYS A 444 -7.27 11.68 22.13
C LYS A 444 -8.62 11.10 22.58
N CYS A 445 -8.94 9.88 22.15
CA CYS A 445 -10.15 9.20 22.64
C CYS A 445 -10.11 8.97 24.15
N LYS A 446 -8.94 8.66 24.73
CA LYS A 446 -8.77 8.57 26.18
C LYS A 446 -9.02 9.91 26.87
N GLU A 447 -8.49 11.01 26.32
CA GLU A 447 -8.64 12.36 26.87
C GLU A 447 -10.10 12.86 26.80
N THR A 448 -10.80 12.56 25.71
CA THR A 448 -12.18 13.02 25.48
C THR A 448 -13.24 12.08 26.02
N GLY A 449 -12.88 10.81 26.28
CA GLY A 449 -13.82 9.74 26.63
C GLY A 449 -14.67 9.23 25.44
N GLU A 450 -14.33 9.64 24.20
CA GLU A 450 -15.05 9.19 23.00
C GLU A 450 -14.65 7.78 22.58
N GLU A 451 -15.62 6.93 22.28
CA GLU A 451 -15.36 5.63 21.64
C GLU A 451 -15.29 5.82 20.12
N LYS A 452 -14.13 5.58 19.52
CA LYS A 452 -13.93 5.61 18.08
C LYS A 452 -13.33 4.28 17.60
N THR A 453 -13.72 3.84 16.42
CA THR A 453 -13.09 2.73 15.74
C THR A 453 -12.03 3.24 14.76
N ILE A 454 -10.77 2.88 15.02
CA ILE A 454 -9.60 3.29 14.25
C ILE A 454 -9.10 2.09 13.46
N ILE A 455 -8.96 2.24 12.14
CA ILE A 455 -8.30 1.23 11.30
C ILE A 455 -7.02 1.83 10.73
N PHE A 456 -5.90 1.10 10.81
CA PHE A 456 -4.68 1.54 10.14
C PHE A 456 -4.07 0.44 9.26
N GLY A 457 -3.30 0.87 8.26
CA GLY A 457 -2.57 -0.02 7.36
C GLY A 457 -1.22 -0.45 7.97
N LEU A 458 -1.05 -1.73 8.31
CA LEU A 458 0.22 -2.33 8.65
C LEU A 458 0.86 -2.93 7.39
N THR A 459 1.54 -2.07 6.63
CA THR A 459 1.86 -2.27 5.21
C THR A 459 3.09 -3.12 4.93
N GLY A 460 3.94 -3.36 5.95
CA GLY A 460 5.17 -4.11 5.76
C GLY A 460 5.76 -4.66 7.05
N THR A 461 6.56 -5.73 6.91
CA THR A 461 7.35 -6.33 7.99
C THR A 461 8.67 -5.60 8.19
N GLY A 462 9.14 -5.48 9.43
CA GLY A 462 10.40 -4.83 9.82
C GLY A 462 11.62 -5.75 9.89
N TYR A 463 11.48 -7.05 9.59
CA TYR A 463 12.60 -7.98 9.73
C TYR A 463 13.78 -7.69 8.80
N PHE A 464 13.58 -6.94 7.74
CA PHE A 464 14.67 -6.45 6.88
C PHE A 464 15.23 -5.09 7.30
N ASP A 465 14.69 -4.50 8.38
CA ASP A 465 15.02 -3.15 8.85
C ASP A 465 15.71 -3.16 10.22
N LEU A 466 16.32 -4.29 10.61
CA LEU A 466 16.94 -4.49 11.93
C LEU A 466 18.07 -3.51 12.22
N VAL A 467 18.80 -3.05 11.21
CA VAL A 467 19.82 -1.99 11.38
C VAL A 467 19.21 -0.69 11.89
N ALA A 468 18.00 -0.36 11.43
CA ALA A 468 17.29 0.82 11.91
C ALA A 468 16.83 0.67 13.37
N TYR A 469 16.29 -0.52 13.71
CA TYR A 469 15.93 -0.84 15.09
C TYR A 469 17.15 -0.87 16.02
N GLN A 470 18.30 -1.39 15.55
CA GLN A 470 19.55 -1.33 16.29
C GLN A 470 19.92 0.11 16.64
N LYS A 471 19.97 1.00 15.64
CA LYS A 471 20.30 2.43 15.88
C LYS A 471 19.33 3.10 16.86
N TYR A 472 18.06 2.78 16.79
CA TYR A 472 17.07 3.28 17.75
C TYR A 472 17.35 2.76 19.17
N ASN A 473 17.56 1.44 19.32
CA ASN A 473 17.80 0.81 20.62
C ASN A 473 19.13 1.28 21.26
N ASP A 474 20.13 1.57 20.44
CA ASP A 474 21.46 2.05 20.88
C ASP A 474 21.47 3.58 21.14
N GLY A 475 20.35 4.28 20.87
CA GLY A 475 20.25 5.75 21.03
C GLY A 475 21.03 6.54 19.97
N GLU A 476 21.35 5.93 18.84
CA GLU A 476 22.10 6.54 17.74
C GLU A 476 21.23 7.15 16.67
N MET A 477 19.88 7.01 16.79
CA MET A 477 18.95 7.58 15.83
C MET A 477 18.77 9.07 16.09
N SER A 478 18.83 9.88 15.04
CA SER A 478 18.60 11.33 15.10
C SER A 478 17.50 11.75 14.16
N ASP A 479 16.77 12.77 14.52
CA ASP A 479 15.72 13.37 13.71
C ASP A 479 16.28 14.41 12.76
N TYR A 480 15.60 14.60 11.65
CA TYR A 480 15.86 15.65 10.67
C TYR A 480 14.54 16.21 10.14
N ILE A 481 14.40 17.50 10.20
CA ILE A 481 13.31 18.26 9.59
C ILE A 481 13.93 19.24 8.59
N PRO A 482 13.53 19.23 7.30
CA PRO A 482 14.04 20.20 6.34
C PRO A 482 13.77 21.63 6.78
N THR A 483 14.76 22.47 6.70
CA THR A 483 14.61 23.91 6.95
C THR A 483 13.77 24.55 5.84
N ASP A 484 13.27 25.77 6.07
CA ASP A 484 12.57 26.52 5.02
C ASP A 484 13.50 26.86 3.84
N GLU A 485 14.80 26.96 4.08
CA GLU A 485 15.81 27.15 3.02
C GLU A 485 15.99 25.89 2.17
N ASP A 486 15.99 24.69 2.79
CA ASP A 486 16.06 23.43 2.06
C ASP A 486 14.83 23.22 1.17
N LEU A 487 13.66 23.56 1.70
CA LEU A 487 12.42 23.51 0.91
C LEU A 487 12.39 24.57 -0.20
N ALA A 488 12.88 25.78 0.07
CA ALA A 488 12.95 26.83 -0.92
C ALA A 488 13.85 26.43 -2.12
N LYS A 489 14.96 25.72 -1.87
CA LYS A 489 15.83 25.17 -2.94
C LYS A 489 15.06 24.14 -3.77
N GLY A 490 14.35 23.22 -3.13
CA GLY A 490 13.49 22.26 -3.82
C GLY A 490 12.41 22.95 -4.65
N PHE A 491 11.71 23.93 -4.08
CA PHE A 491 10.66 24.68 -4.77
C PHE A 491 11.17 25.52 -5.95
N ALA A 492 12.45 25.94 -5.92
CA ALA A 492 13.05 26.68 -7.03
C ALA A 492 13.19 25.84 -8.32
N SER A 493 13.19 24.51 -8.19
CA SER A 493 13.26 23.59 -9.33
C SER A 493 11.89 23.36 -10.00
N ILE A 494 10.78 23.69 -9.35
CA ILE A 494 9.42 23.45 -9.85
C ILE A 494 9.18 24.27 -11.12
N PRO A 495 8.77 23.62 -12.22
CA PRO A 495 8.52 24.33 -13.46
C PRO A 495 7.29 25.25 -13.35
N GLN A 496 7.34 26.39 -14.05
CA GLN A 496 6.15 27.22 -14.24
C GLN A 496 5.31 26.62 -15.37
N VAL A 497 4.09 26.22 -15.05
CA VAL A 497 3.13 25.66 -16.02
C VAL A 497 1.89 26.54 -15.99
N ASP A 498 1.70 27.31 -17.05
CA ASP A 498 0.49 28.11 -17.26
C ASP A 498 -0.54 27.23 -18.00
N LEU A 499 -1.57 26.73 -17.27
CA LEU A 499 -2.69 25.96 -17.81
C LEU A 499 -4.01 26.62 -17.48
#